data_4ca230b3d6026aa79853b0f83e5252ac
#
_entry.id   4ca230b3d6026aa79853b0f83e5252ac
#
_cell.length_a   1.000
_cell.length_b   1.000
_cell.length_c   1.000
_cell.angle_alpha   90.00
_cell.angle_beta   90.00
_cell.angle_gamma   90.00
#
_symmetry.space_group_name_H-M   'P 1'
#
loop_
_entity.id
_entity.type
_entity.pdbx_description
1 polymer ?
#
loop_
_entity_poly.entity_id
_entity_poly.type
_entity_poly.pdbx_seq_one_letter_code
_entity_poly.pdbx_strand_id
1 'polypeptide(L)'
;MKKVNFTEMKNGSKEDYELLEKYEKNFERKTADRLLKYLASQTTTLEGYQITRLEHSLQAATRAYKNGESEEMVVATLLHDIGDDLAPMNHSQYAASIIRPYVSEKTYWIILHHGLFQTYYSAHHLGGDRNARDKFKDHKYYKDTVDSVSYTHLTLPTTVDV
;
A
#
# COMPACT_ATOMS: atom_id res chain seq x y z
N MET A 1 -17.39 -21.83 -18.97
CA MET A 1 -17.94 -20.68 -18.24
C MET A 1 -18.88 -19.94 -19.19
N LYS A 2 -20.11 -19.63 -18.78
CA LYS A 2 -21.07 -18.89 -19.62
C LYS A 2 -20.55 -17.46 -19.84
N LYS A 3 -20.65 -16.95 -21.08
CA LYS A 3 -20.23 -15.59 -21.46
C LYS A 3 -21.46 -14.81 -21.92
N VAL A 4 -21.37 -13.49 -21.87
CA VAL A 4 -22.34 -12.60 -22.50
C VAL A 4 -22.30 -12.71 -24.02
N ASN A 5 -23.41 -12.35 -24.67
CA ASN A 5 -23.54 -12.48 -26.13
C ASN A 5 -23.24 -11.17 -26.89
N PHE A 6 -23.02 -10.06 -26.19
CA PHE A 6 -22.77 -8.77 -26.81
C PHE A 6 -21.26 -8.47 -26.92
N THR A 7 -20.89 -7.64 -27.91
CA THR A 7 -19.55 -7.09 -28.11
C THR A 7 -19.51 -5.58 -27.87
N GLU A 8 -20.68 -4.93 -27.83
CA GLU A 8 -20.81 -3.50 -27.50
C GLU A 8 -21.74 -3.38 -26.30
N MET A 9 -21.36 -2.60 -25.28
CA MET A 9 -22.10 -2.44 -24.02
C MET A 9 -23.57 -2.07 -24.22
N LYS A 10 -23.87 -1.17 -25.18
CA LYS A 10 -25.25 -0.73 -25.48
C LYS A 10 -26.20 -1.86 -25.93
N ASN A 11 -25.66 -3.02 -26.36
CA ASN A 11 -26.40 -4.14 -26.87
C ASN A 11 -26.62 -5.26 -25.82
N GLY A 12 -26.11 -5.04 -24.58
CA GLY A 12 -26.29 -6.01 -23.50
C GLY A 12 -27.73 -6.05 -22.99
N SER A 13 -28.23 -7.27 -22.74
CA SER A 13 -29.50 -7.50 -22.08
C SER A 13 -29.38 -7.40 -20.56
N LYS A 14 -30.49 -7.34 -19.85
CA LYS A 14 -30.53 -7.39 -18.38
C LYS A 14 -29.83 -8.65 -17.86
N GLU A 15 -30.11 -9.80 -18.47
CA GLU A 15 -29.55 -11.10 -18.11
C GLU A 15 -28.04 -11.16 -18.31
N ASP A 16 -27.51 -10.48 -19.35
CA ASP A 16 -26.10 -10.36 -19.58
C ASP A 16 -25.41 -9.55 -18.45
N TYR A 17 -25.99 -8.42 -18.05
CA TYR A 17 -25.45 -7.60 -16.96
C TYR A 17 -25.57 -8.29 -15.60
N GLU A 18 -26.63 -9.01 -15.31
CA GLU A 18 -26.75 -9.81 -14.08
C GLU A 18 -25.68 -10.93 -14.04
N LEU A 19 -25.36 -11.52 -15.19
CA LEU A 19 -24.26 -12.49 -15.30
C LEU A 19 -22.90 -11.85 -15.04
N LEU A 20 -22.62 -10.68 -15.60
CA LEU A 20 -21.39 -9.93 -15.36
C LEU A 20 -21.24 -9.53 -13.90
N GLU A 21 -22.28 -8.94 -13.29
CA GLU A 21 -22.30 -8.56 -11.87
C GLU A 21 -21.96 -9.75 -10.96
N LYS A 22 -22.50 -10.92 -11.25
CA LYS A 22 -22.16 -12.14 -10.50
C LYS A 22 -20.68 -12.49 -10.58
N TYR A 23 -20.07 -12.36 -11.78
CA TYR A 23 -18.64 -12.63 -11.96
C TYR A 23 -17.77 -11.57 -11.32
N GLU A 24 -18.16 -10.28 -11.42
CA GLU A 24 -17.48 -9.16 -10.80
C GLU A 24 -17.45 -9.30 -9.27
N LYS A 25 -18.59 -9.58 -8.62
CA LYS A 25 -18.64 -9.84 -7.18
C LYS A 25 -17.76 -11.01 -6.74
N ASN A 26 -17.69 -12.06 -7.56
CA ASN A 26 -16.78 -13.18 -7.26
C ASN A 26 -15.30 -12.81 -7.46
N PHE A 27 -15.01 -11.96 -8.45
CA PHE A 27 -13.67 -11.45 -8.67
C PHE A 27 -13.24 -10.50 -7.54
N GLU A 28 -14.12 -9.61 -7.08
CA GLU A 28 -13.88 -8.69 -5.96
C GLU A 28 -13.54 -9.46 -4.67
N ARG A 29 -14.28 -10.53 -4.35
CA ARG A 29 -14.02 -11.35 -3.16
C ARG A 29 -12.62 -11.97 -3.11
N LYS A 30 -11.97 -12.11 -4.25
CA LYS A 30 -10.61 -12.65 -4.38
C LYS A 30 -9.53 -11.56 -4.44
N THR A 31 -9.85 -10.33 -4.07
CA THR A 31 -8.89 -9.22 -4.10
C THR A 31 -7.72 -9.48 -3.15
N ALA A 32 -7.98 -9.93 -1.93
CA ALA A 32 -6.92 -10.25 -0.96
C ALA A 32 -5.97 -11.34 -1.50
N ASP A 33 -6.49 -12.41 -2.10
CA ASP A 33 -5.67 -13.48 -2.68
C ASP A 33 -4.75 -12.95 -3.78
N ARG A 34 -5.24 -12.03 -4.64
CA ARG A 34 -4.45 -11.41 -5.70
C ARG A 34 -3.37 -10.50 -5.15
N LEU A 35 -3.69 -9.70 -4.13
CA LEU A 35 -2.73 -8.79 -3.48
C LEU A 35 -1.62 -9.59 -2.80
N LEU A 36 -1.97 -10.62 -2.03
CA LEU A 36 -1.00 -11.49 -1.36
C LEU A 36 -0.10 -12.24 -2.36
N LYS A 37 -0.69 -12.72 -3.47
CA LYS A 37 0.08 -13.35 -4.55
C LYS A 37 1.05 -12.38 -5.20
N TYR A 38 0.63 -11.14 -5.43
CA TYR A 38 1.50 -10.11 -6.00
C TYR A 38 2.60 -9.72 -5.00
N LEU A 39 2.26 -9.48 -3.75
CA LEU A 39 3.24 -9.20 -2.69
C LEU A 39 4.28 -10.33 -2.58
N ALA A 40 3.84 -11.58 -2.57
CA ALA A 40 4.73 -12.74 -2.53
C ALA A 40 5.65 -12.86 -3.75
N SER A 41 5.33 -12.22 -4.88
CA SER A 41 6.18 -12.19 -6.07
C SER A 41 7.27 -11.10 -6.02
N GLN A 42 7.22 -10.16 -5.07
CA GLN A 42 8.18 -9.06 -4.93
C GLN A 42 9.49 -9.52 -4.25
N THR A 43 10.10 -10.57 -4.77
CA THR A 43 11.31 -11.22 -4.25
C THR A 43 12.61 -10.63 -4.79
N THR A 44 12.54 -9.59 -5.59
CA THR A 44 13.70 -8.85 -6.10
C THR A 44 13.96 -7.59 -5.27
N THR A 45 15.21 -7.14 -5.26
CA THR A 45 15.56 -5.84 -4.67
C THR A 45 15.59 -4.78 -5.77
N LEU A 46 15.25 -3.54 -5.41
CA LEU A 46 15.79 -2.40 -6.15
C LEU A 46 17.31 -2.36 -5.95
N GLU A 47 18.06 -2.11 -7.02
CA GLU A 47 19.50 -2.04 -6.96
C GLU A 47 19.94 -1.07 -5.83
N GLY A 48 20.88 -1.52 -5.00
CA GLY A 48 21.42 -0.77 -3.87
C GLY A 48 20.75 -1.01 -2.51
N TYR A 49 19.60 -1.68 -2.45
CA TYR A 49 18.98 -2.10 -1.19
C TYR A 49 19.48 -3.48 -0.73
N GLN A 50 19.53 -3.70 0.59
CA GLN A 50 20.03 -4.95 1.18
C GLN A 50 18.95 -6.04 1.30
N ILE A 51 17.66 -5.68 1.16
CA ILE A 51 16.52 -6.56 1.33
C ILE A 51 15.55 -6.42 0.16
N THR A 52 14.78 -7.47 -0.10
CA THR A 52 13.74 -7.48 -1.12
C THR A 52 12.54 -6.63 -0.70
N ARG A 53 11.67 -6.27 -1.65
CA ARG A 53 10.43 -5.55 -1.33
C ARG A 53 9.49 -6.39 -0.45
N LEU A 54 9.44 -7.70 -0.67
CA LEU A 54 8.69 -8.61 0.20
C LEU A 54 9.22 -8.57 1.63
N GLU A 55 10.54 -8.69 1.83
CA GLU A 55 11.16 -8.62 3.16
C GLU A 55 10.88 -7.29 3.83
N HIS A 56 11.00 -6.17 3.11
CA HIS A 56 10.67 -4.84 3.63
C HIS A 56 9.22 -4.78 4.12
N SER A 57 8.28 -5.22 3.31
CA SER A 57 6.84 -5.24 3.63
C SER A 57 6.55 -6.10 4.88
N LEU A 58 7.14 -7.29 4.96
CA LEU A 58 7.00 -8.18 6.11
C LEU A 58 7.59 -7.58 7.40
N GLN A 59 8.76 -6.95 7.30
CA GLN A 59 9.39 -6.28 8.43
C GLN A 59 8.57 -5.09 8.91
N ALA A 60 8.11 -4.23 8.00
CA ALA A 60 7.28 -3.07 8.33
C ALA A 60 5.99 -3.51 9.06
N ALA A 61 5.29 -4.53 8.54
CA ALA A 61 4.10 -5.08 9.17
C ALA A 61 4.40 -5.72 10.54
N THR A 62 5.50 -6.46 10.66
CA THR A 62 5.92 -7.07 11.93
C THR A 62 6.21 -6.00 13.00
N ARG A 63 6.82 -4.89 12.63
CA ARG A 63 7.08 -3.77 13.53
C ARG A 63 5.80 -3.06 13.95
N ALA A 64 4.87 -2.82 13.00
CA ALA A 64 3.55 -2.28 13.32
C ALA A 64 2.83 -3.19 14.34
N TYR A 65 2.84 -4.50 14.14
CA TYR A 65 2.25 -5.46 15.06
C TYR A 65 2.92 -5.43 16.44
N LYS A 66 4.27 -5.46 16.49
CA LYS A 66 5.02 -5.38 17.77
C LYS A 66 4.83 -4.04 18.48
N ASN A 67 4.54 -2.96 17.74
CA ASN A 67 4.20 -1.64 18.30
C ASN A 67 2.76 -1.56 18.85
N GLY A 68 1.96 -2.62 18.71
CA GLY A 68 0.58 -2.67 19.20
C GLY A 68 -0.43 -1.98 18.30
N GLU A 69 -0.11 -1.79 17.02
CA GLU A 69 -1.03 -1.20 16.05
C GLU A 69 -2.25 -2.11 15.81
N SER A 70 -3.34 -1.50 15.34
CA SER A 70 -4.54 -2.24 14.95
C SER A 70 -4.24 -3.20 13.79
N GLU A 71 -5.03 -4.28 13.67
CA GLU A 71 -4.95 -5.22 12.55
C GLU A 71 -5.06 -4.48 11.20
N GLU A 72 -5.96 -3.50 11.10
CA GLU A 72 -6.11 -2.62 9.94
C GLU A 72 -4.79 -1.96 9.55
N MET A 73 -4.09 -1.35 10.53
CA MET A 73 -2.82 -0.66 10.30
C MET A 73 -1.71 -1.65 9.96
N VAL A 74 -1.66 -2.82 10.59
CA VAL A 74 -0.69 -3.88 10.25
C VAL A 74 -0.84 -4.33 8.80
N VAL A 75 -2.07 -4.58 8.35
CA VAL A 75 -2.35 -4.97 6.94
C VAL A 75 -2.04 -3.82 5.99
N ALA A 76 -2.39 -2.58 6.33
CA ALA A 76 -2.08 -1.41 5.52
C ALA A 76 -0.56 -1.22 5.38
N THR A 77 0.19 -1.41 6.48
CA THR A 77 1.65 -1.35 6.47
C THR A 77 2.27 -2.49 5.65
N LEU A 78 1.68 -3.70 5.69
CA LEU A 78 2.12 -4.79 4.81
C LEU A 78 2.04 -4.43 3.32
N LEU A 79 1.07 -3.61 2.95
CA LEU A 79 0.76 -3.25 1.55
C LEU A 79 1.26 -1.86 1.14
N HIS A 80 1.92 -1.10 2.03
CA HIS A 80 2.21 0.33 1.80
C HIS A 80 3.08 0.60 0.56
N ASP A 81 3.99 -0.31 0.24
CA ASP A 81 4.91 -0.24 -0.90
C ASP A 81 4.55 -1.21 -2.04
N ILE A 82 3.33 -1.77 -2.03
CA ILE A 82 2.90 -2.74 -3.06
C ILE A 82 2.94 -2.17 -4.48
N GLY A 83 2.96 -0.86 -4.60
CA GLY A 83 3.02 -0.15 -5.88
C GLY A 83 4.42 0.16 -6.41
N ASP A 84 5.48 -0.16 -5.68
CA ASP A 84 6.85 0.26 -6.07
C ASP A 84 7.26 -0.21 -7.47
N ASP A 85 6.93 -1.44 -7.85
CA ASP A 85 7.26 -1.97 -9.18
C ASP A 85 6.34 -1.43 -10.29
N LEU A 86 5.11 -1.06 -9.95
CA LEU A 86 4.07 -0.68 -10.92
C LEU A 86 3.91 0.83 -11.07
N ALA A 87 4.17 1.57 -10.02
CA ALA A 87 3.94 3.00 -9.94
C ALA A 87 5.01 3.70 -9.09
N PRO A 88 6.33 3.59 -9.42
CA PRO A 88 7.41 4.06 -8.55
C PRO A 88 7.35 5.57 -8.25
N MET A 89 6.80 6.36 -9.16
CA MET A 89 6.67 7.82 -8.99
C MET A 89 5.53 8.23 -8.04
N ASN A 90 4.59 7.32 -7.78
CA ASN A 90 3.40 7.58 -6.96
C ASN A 90 2.91 6.32 -6.22
N HIS A 91 3.86 5.46 -5.78
CA HIS A 91 3.56 4.20 -5.09
C HIS A 91 2.65 4.40 -3.87
N SER A 92 2.84 5.48 -3.12
CA SER A 92 2.03 5.79 -1.94
C SER A 92 0.54 5.99 -2.30
N GLN A 93 0.27 6.73 -3.40
CA GLN A 93 -1.10 6.91 -3.89
C GLN A 93 -1.68 5.60 -4.42
N TYR A 94 -0.85 4.79 -5.09
CA TYR A 94 -1.25 3.49 -5.62
C TYR A 94 -1.67 2.55 -4.47
N ALA A 95 -0.82 2.38 -3.48
CA ALA A 95 -1.11 1.57 -2.29
C ALA A 95 -2.35 2.09 -1.54
N ALA A 96 -2.42 3.39 -1.28
CA ALA A 96 -3.55 4.01 -0.60
C ALA A 96 -4.87 3.79 -1.35
N SER A 97 -4.87 3.88 -2.68
CA SER A 97 -6.07 3.65 -3.51
C SER A 97 -6.56 2.21 -3.44
N ILE A 98 -5.66 1.24 -3.38
CA ILE A 98 -6.01 -0.19 -3.24
C ILE A 98 -6.71 -0.45 -1.91
N ILE A 99 -6.19 0.09 -0.81
CA ILE A 99 -6.72 -0.19 0.53
C ILE A 99 -7.91 0.69 0.90
N ARG A 100 -8.13 1.82 0.21
CA ARG A 100 -9.16 2.83 0.54
C ARG A 100 -10.54 2.27 0.90
N PRO A 101 -11.09 1.27 0.18
CA PRO A 101 -12.42 0.72 0.49
C PRO A 101 -12.50 -0.08 1.80
N TYR A 102 -11.37 -0.43 2.39
CA TYR A 102 -11.28 -1.41 3.48
C TYR A 102 -10.76 -0.82 4.79
N VAL A 103 -10.28 0.43 4.78
CA VAL A 103 -9.61 1.05 5.92
C VAL A 103 -10.26 2.36 6.33
N SER A 104 -9.99 2.79 7.57
CA SER A 104 -10.39 4.09 8.09
C SER A 104 -9.71 5.24 7.34
N GLU A 105 -10.28 6.45 7.48
CA GLU A 105 -9.69 7.67 6.92
C GLU A 105 -8.28 7.92 7.47
N LYS A 106 -8.04 7.60 8.73
CA LYS A 106 -6.72 7.73 9.37
C LYS A 106 -5.68 6.84 8.69
N THR A 107 -5.96 5.56 8.56
CA THR A 107 -5.06 4.59 7.95
C THR A 107 -4.81 4.93 6.47
N TYR A 108 -5.86 5.27 5.73
CA TYR A 108 -5.73 5.75 4.35
C TYR A 108 -4.79 6.97 4.25
N TRP A 109 -4.98 7.97 5.12
CA TRP A 109 -4.14 9.16 5.16
C TRP A 109 -2.67 8.83 5.41
N ILE A 110 -2.37 7.97 6.40
CA ILE A 110 -1.02 7.57 6.74
C ILE A 110 -0.33 6.93 5.54
N ILE A 111 -0.99 5.96 4.90
CA ILE A 111 -0.43 5.27 3.73
C ILE A 111 -0.28 6.22 2.54
N LEU A 112 -1.23 7.12 2.30
CA LEU A 112 -1.15 8.11 1.22
C LEU A 112 0.07 9.04 1.33
N HIS A 113 0.46 9.37 2.56
CA HIS A 113 1.50 10.37 2.80
C HIS A 113 2.83 9.78 3.29
N HIS A 114 2.92 8.46 3.52
CA HIS A 114 4.10 7.84 4.12
C HIS A 114 5.39 8.19 3.34
N GLY A 115 5.38 8.13 2.01
CA GLY A 115 6.54 8.44 1.18
C GLY A 115 7.05 9.88 1.39
N LEU A 116 6.16 10.87 1.46
CA LEU A 116 6.56 12.26 1.77
C LEU A 116 7.14 12.36 3.19
N PHE A 117 6.53 11.69 4.17
CA PHE A 117 7.01 11.74 5.55
C PHE A 117 8.35 11.04 5.71
N GLN A 118 8.61 9.99 4.95
CA GLN A 118 9.87 9.27 4.88
C GLN A 118 11.01 10.15 4.34
N THR A 119 10.73 11.09 3.42
CA THR A 119 11.77 11.99 2.89
C THR A 119 12.44 12.87 3.95
N TYR A 120 11.84 13.00 5.14
CA TYR A 120 12.48 13.65 6.29
C TYR A 120 13.88 13.09 6.59
N TYR A 121 14.09 11.80 6.35
CA TYR A 121 15.37 11.13 6.64
C TYR A 121 16.38 11.23 5.50
N SER A 122 15.95 11.44 4.27
CA SER A 122 16.80 11.35 3.07
C SER A 122 16.92 12.64 2.26
N ALA A 123 15.89 13.49 2.22
CA ALA A 123 15.82 14.62 1.28
C ALA A 123 17.00 15.58 1.39
N HIS A 124 17.45 15.91 2.60
CA HIS A 124 18.55 16.85 2.82
C HIS A 124 19.91 16.34 2.31
N HIS A 125 20.10 15.03 2.18
CA HIS A 125 21.29 14.43 1.57
C HIS A 125 21.31 14.60 0.04
N LEU A 126 20.14 14.82 -0.56
CA LEU A 126 19.95 14.98 -2.00
C LEU A 126 19.62 16.43 -2.41
N GLY A 127 19.85 17.39 -1.50
CA GLY A 127 19.59 18.82 -1.74
C GLY A 127 18.11 19.21 -1.66
N GLY A 128 17.24 18.34 -1.18
CA GLY A 128 15.81 18.58 -0.98
C GLY A 128 15.49 19.10 0.43
N ASP A 129 14.22 19.48 0.61
CA ASP A 129 13.70 19.94 1.90
C ASP A 129 13.22 18.75 2.76
N ARG A 130 13.96 18.44 3.83
CA ARG A 130 13.56 17.42 4.80
C ARG A 130 12.26 17.75 5.54
N ASN A 131 11.90 19.02 5.63
CA ASN A 131 10.71 19.50 6.34
C ASN A 131 9.48 19.62 5.42
N ALA A 132 9.56 19.14 4.18
CA ALA A 132 8.45 19.21 3.21
C ALA A 132 7.11 18.66 3.75
N ARG A 133 7.16 17.73 4.73
CA ARG A 133 5.98 17.20 5.45
C ARG A 133 5.29 18.22 6.35
N ASP A 134 5.98 19.29 6.79
CA ASP A 134 5.47 20.29 7.74
C ASP A 134 4.33 21.14 7.16
N LYS A 135 4.13 21.12 5.84
CA LYS A 135 2.91 21.66 5.23
C LYS A 135 1.62 21.02 5.77
N PHE A 136 1.73 19.86 6.40
CA PHE A 136 0.62 19.12 7.02
C PHE A 136 0.64 19.16 8.55
N LYS A 137 1.50 19.98 9.19
CA LYS A 137 1.69 19.98 10.66
C LYS A 137 0.40 20.18 11.47
N ASP A 138 -0.58 20.89 10.92
CA ASP A 138 -1.86 21.16 11.54
C ASP A 138 -2.94 20.11 11.20
N HIS A 139 -2.60 19.09 10.40
CA HIS A 139 -3.53 18.04 10.06
C HIS A 139 -3.68 17.03 11.21
N LYS A 140 -4.92 16.63 11.50
CA LYS A 140 -5.27 15.76 12.65
C LYS A 140 -4.47 14.45 12.72
N TYR A 141 -3.97 13.94 11.58
CA TYR A 141 -3.20 12.69 11.49
C TYR A 141 -1.69 12.90 11.26
N TYR A 142 -1.21 14.14 11.36
CA TYR A 142 0.21 14.44 11.15
C TYR A 142 1.10 13.63 12.09
N LYS A 143 0.79 13.70 13.40
CA LYS A 143 1.57 13.00 14.43
C LYS A 143 1.52 11.49 14.23
N ASP A 144 0.34 10.92 13.98
CA ASP A 144 0.20 9.48 13.73
C ASP A 144 1.06 9.04 12.54
N THR A 145 1.16 9.88 11.49
CA THR A 145 1.99 9.57 10.30
C THR A 145 3.48 9.66 10.63
N VAL A 146 3.91 10.64 11.43
CA VAL A 146 5.30 10.73 11.91
C VAL A 146 5.66 9.49 12.72
N ASP A 147 4.81 9.09 13.65
CA ASP A 147 5.01 7.93 14.51
C ASP A 147 5.07 6.64 13.66
N SER A 148 4.12 6.44 12.74
CA SER A 148 4.09 5.29 11.84
C SER A 148 5.38 5.15 11.02
N VAL A 149 5.81 6.21 10.34
CA VAL A 149 7.03 6.20 9.54
C VAL A 149 8.27 5.95 10.40
N SER A 150 8.26 6.38 11.66
CA SER A 150 9.40 6.20 12.55
C SER A 150 9.70 4.74 12.85
N TYR A 151 8.70 3.90 13.11
CA TYR A 151 8.93 2.48 13.40
C TYR A 151 9.01 1.62 12.14
N THR A 152 8.39 2.03 11.03
CA THR A 152 8.41 1.23 9.79
C THR A 152 9.70 1.42 8.98
N HIS A 153 10.32 2.61 8.98
CA HIS A 153 11.38 2.99 8.04
C HIS A 153 12.72 3.40 8.69
N LEU A 154 12.81 3.53 10.03
CA LEU A 154 14.04 4.02 10.69
C LEU A 154 15.21 3.05 10.70
N THR A 155 14.98 1.77 10.49
CA THR A 155 16.03 0.77 10.47
C THR A 155 15.88 -0.09 9.23
N LEU A 156 16.87 -0.04 8.34
CA LEU A 156 17.12 -1.12 7.39
C LEU A 156 17.81 -2.24 8.19
N PRO A 157 17.12 -3.33 8.54
CA PRO A 157 17.77 -4.35 9.34
C PRO A 157 18.73 -5.15 8.48
N THR A 158 19.84 -5.50 9.11
CA THR A 158 20.83 -6.44 8.59
C THR A 158 20.43 -7.89 8.87
N THR A 159 19.36 -8.13 9.65
CA THR A 159 18.81 -9.45 9.98
C THR A 159 17.29 -9.41 9.94
N VAL A 160 16.70 -10.46 9.38
CA VAL A 160 15.25 -10.65 9.31
C VAL A 160 14.76 -11.12 10.68
N ASP A 161 14.37 -10.19 11.54
CA ASP A 161 13.52 -10.51 12.69
C ASP A 161 12.07 -10.60 12.20
N VAL A 162 11.70 -11.77 11.72
CA VAL A 162 10.31 -12.14 11.38
C VAL A 162 9.73 -12.94 12.54
#